data_27da1ec96c7c43c99b01da9c9cfbb6ad
#
_entry.id   27da1ec96c7c43c99b01da9c9cfbb6ad
#
_cell.length_a   1.000
_cell.length_b   1.000
_cell.length_c   1.000
_cell.angle_alpha   90.00
_cell.angle_beta   90.00
_cell.angle_gamma   90.00
#
_symmetry.space_group_name_H-M   'P 1'
#
loop_
_entity.id
_entity.type
_entity.pdbx_description
1 polymer ?
#
loop_
_entity_poly.entity_id
_entity_poly.type
_entity_poly.pdbx_seq_one_letter_code
_entity_poly.pdbx_strand_id
1 'polypeptide(L)'
;MMIDTTRYPRLSRIQTPDDLRRFDEAELTAIAEELRSYLIESVGKSGGHFAAGLGVIELTVALHYLYQTPVDQLVWDVGHQTYPHKILTGRRDQIHTVKQKDGVAPFPKREESIYDTFGVGHSSTSISAALGMAIAAQRNGDDRKVVAVIGDGAMTAGMVYEALNHAGGMDPEPNLLVILNDNRMSISEAVGGLTKMLGRASGAQR
;
A
#
# COMPACT_ATOMS: atom_id res chain seq x y z
N MET A 1 -16.41 15.46 -3.77
CA MET A 1 -17.63 15.32 -2.93
C MET A 1 -17.18 15.43 -1.47
N MET A 2 -17.75 16.36 -0.70
CA MET A 2 -17.38 16.47 0.74
C MET A 2 -17.90 15.24 1.50
N ILE A 3 -17.08 14.72 2.42
CA ILE A 3 -17.44 13.57 3.25
C ILE A 3 -18.58 13.89 4.21
N ASP A 4 -19.51 12.97 4.40
CA ASP A 4 -20.56 13.07 5.42
C ASP A 4 -19.95 12.82 6.82
N THR A 5 -19.86 13.88 7.61
CA THR A 5 -19.27 13.84 8.95
C THR A 5 -20.10 13.06 9.97
N THR A 6 -21.40 12.90 9.73
CA THR A 6 -22.28 12.11 10.60
C THR A 6 -22.08 10.62 10.37
N ARG A 7 -21.92 10.23 9.11
CA ARG A 7 -21.73 8.84 8.71
C ARG A 7 -20.29 8.35 8.93
N TYR A 8 -19.33 9.27 8.76
CA TYR A 8 -17.88 8.97 8.85
C TYR A 8 -17.20 9.89 9.89
N PRO A 9 -17.57 9.79 11.17
CA PRO A 9 -17.15 10.75 12.19
C PRO A 9 -15.64 10.75 12.46
N ARG A 10 -14.95 9.62 12.28
CA ARG A 10 -13.49 9.50 12.44
C ARG A 10 -12.77 9.84 11.15
N LEU A 11 -13.15 9.19 10.05
CA LEU A 11 -12.51 9.39 8.74
C LEU A 11 -12.61 10.85 8.28
N SER A 12 -13.69 11.55 8.62
CA SER A 12 -13.86 12.98 8.30
C SER A 12 -12.79 13.87 8.91
N ARG A 13 -12.18 13.46 10.03
CA ARG A 13 -11.12 14.17 10.75
C ARG A 13 -9.72 13.86 10.23
N ILE A 14 -9.58 12.90 9.31
CA ILE A 14 -8.30 12.46 8.78
C ILE A 14 -8.10 13.06 7.39
N GLN A 15 -7.16 14.00 7.26
CA GLN A 15 -6.70 14.54 5.98
C GLN A 15 -5.33 13.94 5.61
N THR A 16 -4.50 13.73 6.61
CA THR A 16 -3.15 13.22 6.46
C THR A 16 -2.87 12.09 7.46
N PRO A 17 -1.82 11.31 7.26
CA PRO A 17 -1.40 10.32 8.26
C PRO A 17 -1.11 10.90 9.65
N ASP A 18 -0.71 12.18 9.74
CA ASP A 18 -0.53 12.84 11.04
C ASP A 18 -1.83 12.94 11.83
N ASP A 19 -2.95 13.14 11.15
CA ASP A 19 -4.26 13.15 11.80
C ASP A 19 -4.66 11.76 12.27
N LEU A 20 -4.36 10.72 11.48
CA LEU A 20 -4.62 9.32 11.85
C LEU A 20 -3.84 8.94 13.12
N ARG A 21 -2.58 9.36 13.25
CA ARG A 21 -1.72 9.07 14.40
C ARG A 21 -2.17 9.74 15.71
N ARG A 22 -3.14 10.66 15.66
CA ARG A 22 -3.74 11.28 16.87
C ARG A 22 -4.87 10.47 17.47
N PHE A 23 -5.33 9.43 16.80
CA PHE A 23 -6.34 8.53 17.33
C PHE A 23 -5.71 7.45 18.23
N ASP A 24 -6.48 6.97 19.19
CA ASP A 24 -6.06 5.83 20.00
C ASP A 24 -6.09 4.54 19.17
N GLU A 25 -5.20 3.60 19.48
CA GLU A 25 -5.12 2.30 18.78
C GLU A 25 -6.48 1.56 18.78
N ALA A 26 -7.25 1.68 19.86
CA ALA A 26 -8.58 1.08 19.97
C ALA A 26 -9.59 1.60 18.93
N GLU A 27 -9.34 2.78 18.32
CA GLU A 27 -10.21 3.37 17.32
C GLU A 27 -9.88 2.91 15.88
N LEU A 28 -8.70 2.30 15.66
CA LEU A 28 -8.21 1.97 14.32
C LEU A 28 -9.14 0.99 13.59
N THR A 29 -9.73 0.04 14.28
CA THR A 29 -10.71 -0.88 13.70
C THR A 29 -11.93 -0.12 13.17
N ALA A 30 -12.47 0.83 13.94
CA ALA A 30 -13.59 1.63 13.51
C ALA A 30 -13.23 2.56 12.33
N ILE A 31 -12.01 3.10 12.32
CA ILE A 31 -11.49 3.89 11.19
C ILE A 31 -11.39 3.01 9.93
N ALA A 32 -10.91 1.78 10.04
CA ALA A 32 -10.83 0.84 8.94
C ALA A 32 -12.23 0.53 8.35
N GLU A 33 -13.24 0.35 9.20
CA GLU A 33 -14.64 0.14 8.77
C GLU A 33 -15.24 1.38 8.08
N GLU A 34 -14.99 2.57 8.61
CA GLU A 34 -15.40 3.82 7.96
C GLU A 34 -14.71 3.99 6.60
N LEU A 35 -13.41 3.71 6.53
CA LEU A 35 -12.61 3.77 5.28
C LEU A 35 -13.13 2.78 4.24
N ARG A 36 -13.47 1.55 4.66
CA ARG A 36 -14.06 0.51 3.81
C ARG A 36 -15.38 0.97 3.22
N SER A 37 -16.27 1.45 4.07
CA SER A 37 -17.60 1.92 3.67
C SER A 37 -17.51 3.13 2.73
N TYR A 38 -16.61 4.07 3.02
CA TYR A 38 -16.37 5.25 2.19
C TYR A 38 -15.78 4.88 0.82
N LEU A 39 -14.83 3.93 0.78
CA LEU A 39 -14.27 3.43 -0.48
C LEU A 39 -15.35 2.79 -1.36
N ILE A 40 -16.21 1.96 -0.76
CA ILE A 40 -17.34 1.32 -1.46
C ILE A 40 -18.25 2.37 -2.08
N GLU A 41 -18.64 3.39 -1.31
CA GLU A 41 -19.56 4.44 -1.77
C GLU A 41 -18.93 5.33 -2.86
N SER A 42 -17.65 5.69 -2.69
CA SER A 42 -16.98 6.66 -3.55
C SER A 42 -16.52 6.07 -4.88
N VAL A 43 -15.99 4.84 -4.87
CA VAL A 43 -15.39 4.20 -6.05
C VAL A 43 -16.31 3.19 -6.71
N GLY A 44 -17.30 2.67 -5.99
CA GLY A 44 -18.26 1.71 -6.54
C GLY A 44 -19.03 2.22 -7.76
N LYS A 45 -19.15 3.53 -7.91
CA LYS A 45 -19.82 4.19 -9.06
C LYS A 45 -18.86 4.55 -10.20
N SER A 46 -17.59 4.84 -9.90
CA SER A 46 -16.60 5.28 -10.90
C SER A 46 -15.86 4.14 -11.58
N GLY A 47 -15.94 2.94 -11.01
CA GLY A 47 -15.16 1.79 -11.46
C GLY A 47 -13.69 1.89 -11.04
N GLY A 48 -12.94 0.80 -11.20
CA GLY A 48 -11.53 0.75 -10.84
C GLY A 48 -11.14 -0.59 -10.20
N HIS A 49 -9.93 -0.66 -9.62
CA HIS A 49 -9.45 -1.83 -8.90
C HIS A 49 -10.01 -1.89 -7.47
N PHE A 50 -11.31 -1.88 -7.38
CA PHE A 50 -12.08 -1.75 -6.15
C PHE A 50 -11.79 -2.88 -5.14
N ALA A 51 -11.90 -4.15 -5.60
CA ALA A 51 -11.70 -5.31 -4.73
C ALA A 51 -10.30 -5.38 -4.12
N ALA A 52 -9.27 -5.02 -4.90
CA ALA A 52 -7.89 -5.00 -4.43
C ALA A 52 -7.68 -3.97 -3.31
N GLY A 53 -8.32 -2.80 -3.40
CA GLY A 53 -8.30 -1.79 -2.34
C GLY A 53 -8.93 -2.27 -1.04
N LEU A 54 -10.02 -3.04 -1.12
CA LEU A 54 -10.70 -3.60 0.07
C LEU A 54 -9.84 -4.60 0.84
N GLY A 55 -8.97 -5.34 0.15
CA GLY A 55 -8.08 -6.34 0.75
C GLY A 55 -6.90 -5.77 1.55
N VAL A 56 -6.66 -4.46 1.49
CA VAL A 56 -5.52 -3.81 2.17
C VAL A 56 -5.94 -2.65 3.09
N ILE A 57 -7.19 -2.57 3.47
CA ILE A 57 -7.70 -1.47 4.31
C ILE A 57 -6.99 -1.44 5.65
N GLU A 58 -7.04 -2.54 6.40
CA GLU A 58 -6.42 -2.65 7.73
C GLU A 58 -4.92 -2.48 7.65
N LEU A 59 -4.28 -3.09 6.65
CA LEU A 59 -2.86 -2.94 6.39
C LEU A 59 -2.50 -1.46 6.12
N THR A 60 -3.29 -0.76 5.31
CA THR A 60 -3.05 0.65 4.99
C THR A 60 -3.18 1.55 6.22
N VAL A 61 -4.22 1.32 7.05
CA VAL A 61 -4.41 2.03 8.32
C VAL A 61 -3.22 1.78 9.24
N ALA A 62 -2.83 0.51 9.43
CA ALA A 62 -1.70 0.14 10.29
C ALA A 62 -0.38 0.77 9.81
N LEU A 63 -0.09 0.72 8.50
CA LEU A 63 1.12 1.31 7.94
C LEU A 63 1.18 2.82 8.16
N HIS A 64 0.10 3.56 7.89
CA HIS A 64 0.07 5.00 8.11
C HIS A 64 0.02 5.42 9.57
N TYR A 65 -0.41 4.53 10.45
CA TYR A 65 -0.38 4.75 11.89
C TYR A 65 1.02 4.54 12.48
N LEU A 66 1.72 3.47 12.07
CA LEU A 66 3.01 3.07 12.63
C LEU A 66 4.21 3.81 12.00
N TYR A 67 4.15 4.09 10.71
CA TYR A 67 5.26 4.71 9.96
C TYR A 67 5.06 6.22 9.82
N GLN A 68 6.15 6.97 9.98
CA GLN A 68 6.16 8.45 9.89
C GLN A 68 6.20 8.92 8.43
N THR A 69 5.18 8.53 7.65
CA THR A 69 5.09 8.98 6.25
C THR A 69 4.83 10.49 6.17
N PRO A 70 5.47 11.23 5.22
CA PRO A 70 6.25 10.75 4.07
C PRO A 70 7.74 10.54 4.33
N VAL A 71 8.25 10.73 5.56
CA VAL A 71 9.67 10.50 5.90
C VAL A 71 10.00 9.01 5.71
N ASP A 72 9.25 8.14 6.38
CA ASP A 72 9.23 6.71 6.05
C ASP A 72 8.53 6.49 4.72
N GLN A 73 9.00 5.57 3.92
CA GLN A 73 8.62 5.42 2.53
C GLN A 73 7.82 4.14 2.30
N LEU A 74 6.61 4.28 1.74
CA LEU A 74 5.78 3.15 1.34
C LEU A 74 5.82 2.99 -0.18
N VAL A 75 6.24 1.83 -0.65
CA VAL A 75 6.30 1.46 -2.07
C VAL A 75 5.28 0.35 -2.34
N TRP A 76 4.27 0.66 -3.12
CA TRP A 76 3.19 -0.27 -3.47
C TRP A 76 3.49 -0.94 -4.81
N ASP A 77 3.47 -2.27 -4.86
CA ASP A 77 3.63 -2.98 -6.13
C ASP A 77 2.39 -2.80 -7.01
N VAL A 78 2.58 -2.59 -8.31
CA VAL A 78 1.53 -2.23 -9.29
C VAL A 78 0.80 -0.93 -8.92
N GLY A 79 0.31 -0.80 -7.70
CA GLY A 79 -0.42 0.36 -7.19
C GLY A 79 -1.94 0.29 -7.31
N HIS A 80 -2.48 -0.81 -7.81
CA HIS A 80 -3.93 -0.99 -7.99
C HIS A 80 -4.71 -1.07 -6.66
N GLN A 81 -4.05 -1.37 -5.54
CA GLN A 81 -4.62 -1.46 -4.20
C GLN A 81 -4.54 -0.14 -3.41
N THR A 82 -4.07 0.97 -3.98
CA THR A 82 -3.69 2.17 -3.23
C THR A 82 -4.82 3.18 -2.99
N TYR A 83 -6.06 2.87 -3.27
CA TYR A 83 -7.16 3.80 -3.01
C TYR A 83 -7.32 4.15 -1.52
N PRO A 84 -7.21 3.20 -0.55
CA PRO A 84 -7.16 3.54 0.87
C PRO A 84 -6.01 4.49 1.23
N HIS A 85 -4.81 4.23 0.68
CA HIS A 85 -3.65 5.12 0.82
C HIS A 85 -3.97 6.54 0.32
N LYS A 86 -4.57 6.69 -0.85
CA LYS A 86 -4.95 8.00 -1.40
C LYS A 86 -5.98 8.72 -0.51
N ILE A 87 -6.95 8.00 0.02
CA ILE A 87 -7.95 8.55 0.94
C ILE A 87 -7.28 9.10 2.21
N LEU A 88 -6.34 8.36 2.80
CA LEU A 88 -5.65 8.77 4.04
C LEU A 88 -4.55 9.82 3.81
N THR A 89 -4.23 10.15 2.55
CA THR A 89 -3.15 11.06 2.17
C THR A 89 -3.63 12.28 1.37
N GLY A 90 -4.77 12.85 1.76
CA GLY A 90 -5.25 14.15 1.28
C GLY A 90 -6.13 14.11 0.04
N ARG A 91 -6.39 12.94 -0.55
CA ARG A 91 -7.20 12.81 -1.79
C ARG A 91 -8.60 12.24 -1.54
N ARG A 92 -9.01 12.16 -0.28
CA ARG A 92 -10.29 11.62 0.14
C ARG A 92 -11.48 12.21 -0.63
N ASP A 93 -11.60 13.52 -0.61
CA ASP A 93 -12.75 14.21 -1.20
C ASP A 93 -12.75 14.21 -2.75
N GLN A 94 -11.64 13.77 -3.34
CA GLN A 94 -11.46 13.65 -4.79
C GLN A 94 -11.45 12.20 -5.30
N ILE A 95 -11.44 11.19 -4.41
CA ILE A 95 -11.26 9.78 -4.80
C ILE A 95 -12.32 9.28 -5.80
N HIS A 96 -13.52 9.87 -5.78
CA HIS A 96 -14.59 9.56 -6.73
C HIS A 96 -14.27 9.95 -8.18
N THR A 97 -13.20 10.74 -8.41
CA THR A 97 -12.72 11.13 -9.75
C THR A 97 -11.64 10.20 -10.30
N VAL A 98 -11.33 9.12 -9.59
CA VAL A 98 -10.31 8.15 -10.01
C VAL A 98 -10.63 7.63 -11.42
N LYS A 99 -9.61 7.56 -12.29
CA LYS A 99 -9.73 7.21 -13.72
C LYS A 99 -10.51 8.20 -14.59
N GLN A 100 -10.98 9.31 -14.08
CA GLN A 100 -11.58 10.36 -14.90
C GLN A 100 -10.48 11.28 -15.43
N LYS A 101 -10.80 11.98 -16.54
CA LYS A 101 -9.90 13.01 -17.06
C LYS A 101 -9.67 14.09 -16.00
N ASP A 102 -8.43 14.46 -15.78
CA ASP A 102 -8.00 15.43 -14.77
C ASP A 102 -8.39 15.08 -13.32
N GLY A 103 -8.78 13.84 -13.08
CA GLY A 103 -9.08 13.29 -11.76
C GLY A 103 -7.87 12.64 -11.09
N VAL A 104 -8.12 12.00 -9.94
CA VAL A 104 -7.11 11.27 -9.18
C VAL A 104 -6.52 10.13 -10.02
N ALA A 105 -5.20 10.04 -10.08
CA ALA A 105 -4.51 8.96 -10.78
C ALA A 105 -4.87 7.58 -10.21
N PRO A 106 -5.05 6.56 -11.06
CA PRO A 106 -5.44 5.22 -10.59
C PRO A 106 -4.34 4.49 -9.81
N PHE A 107 -3.08 4.93 -9.98
CA PHE A 107 -1.90 4.41 -9.29
C PHE A 107 -1.15 5.53 -8.58
N PRO A 108 -0.23 5.23 -7.65
CA PRO A 108 0.67 6.23 -7.06
C PRO A 108 1.40 7.03 -8.14
N LYS A 109 1.40 8.36 -7.95
CA LYS A 109 2.04 9.29 -8.87
C LYS A 109 2.72 10.41 -8.08
N ARG A 110 4.04 10.52 -8.17
CA ARG A 110 4.86 11.43 -7.37
C ARG A 110 4.46 12.91 -7.52
N GLU A 111 4.00 13.28 -8.69
CA GLU A 111 3.54 14.64 -8.98
C GLU A 111 2.17 14.94 -8.35
N GLU A 112 1.43 13.92 -7.92
CA GLU A 112 0.12 14.06 -7.30
C GLU A 112 0.22 14.25 -5.77
N SER A 113 1.18 13.58 -5.13
CA SER A 113 1.31 13.61 -3.67
C SER A 113 2.73 13.28 -3.21
N ILE A 114 3.18 13.98 -2.16
CA ILE A 114 4.45 13.67 -1.47
C ILE A 114 4.45 12.29 -0.81
N TYR A 115 3.28 11.71 -0.57
CA TYR A 115 3.11 10.37 -0.01
C TYR A 115 3.24 9.26 -1.06
N ASP A 116 3.17 9.60 -2.34
CA ASP A 116 3.37 8.67 -3.44
C ASP A 116 4.88 8.55 -3.72
N THR A 117 5.56 7.75 -2.92
CA THR A 117 7.03 7.61 -2.89
C THR A 117 7.63 7.20 -4.24
N PHE A 118 6.93 6.34 -4.97
CA PHE A 118 7.38 5.78 -6.24
C PHE A 118 6.23 5.69 -7.24
N GLY A 119 6.46 6.12 -8.47
CA GLY A 119 5.51 5.96 -9.57
C GLY A 119 5.47 4.51 -10.02
N VAL A 120 4.29 3.90 -9.98
CA VAL A 120 4.11 2.47 -10.24
C VAL A 120 3.05 2.21 -11.32
N GLY A 121 2.95 0.97 -11.73
CA GLY A 121 2.00 0.49 -12.76
C GLY A 121 2.35 -0.91 -13.21
N HIS A 122 3.64 -1.23 -13.29
CA HIS A 122 4.13 -2.58 -13.61
C HIS A 122 4.31 -3.42 -12.34
N SER A 123 3.96 -4.70 -12.39
CA SER A 123 4.18 -5.65 -11.29
C SER A 123 5.67 -5.94 -11.05
N SER A 124 5.97 -6.43 -9.86
CA SER A 124 7.30 -6.95 -9.46
C SER A 124 8.39 -5.90 -9.27
N THR A 125 8.07 -4.62 -9.27
CA THR A 125 9.06 -3.53 -9.22
C THR A 125 9.32 -2.99 -7.82
N SER A 126 8.39 -3.18 -6.89
CA SER A 126 8.39 -2.52 -5.58
C SER A 126 9.59 -2.87 -4.72
N ILE A 127 9.99 -4.15 -4.66
CA ILE A 127 11.07 -4.60 -3.78
C ILE A 127 12.42 -4.02 -4.23
N SER A 128 12.71 -4.05 -5.54
CA SER A 128 13.94 -3.45 -6.09
C SER A 128 14.00 -1.94 -5.84
N ALA A 129 12.89 -1.23 -6.05
CA ALA A 129 12.81 0.20 -5.81
C ALA A 129 12.99 0.53 -4.32
N ALA A 130 12.27 -0.18 -3.44
CA ALA A 130 12.37 -0.01 -1.99
C ALA A 130 13.77 -0.35 -1.45
N LEU A 131 14.40 -1.41 -1.97
CA LEU A 131 15.78 -1.76 -1.61
C LEU A 131 16.76 -0.64 -1.98
N GLY A 132 16.64 -0.08 -3.19
CA GLY A 132 17.46 1.05 -3.59
C GLY A 132 17.30 2.27 -2.68
N MET A 133 16.07 2.57 -2.24
CA MET A 133 15.78 3.65 -1.30
C MET A 133 16.37 3.37 0.09
N ALA A 134 16.25 2.15 0.59
CA ALA A 134 16.79 1.75 1.88
C ALA A 134 18.33 1.79 1.89
N ILE A 135 18.98 1.34 0.81
CA ILE A 135 20.44 1.44 0.65
C ILE A 135 20.88 2.91 0.62
N ALA A 136 20.15 3.77 -0.11
CA ALA A 136 20.48 5.18 -0.18
C ALA A 136 20.33 5.86 1.19
N ALA A 137 19.27 5.56 1.94
CA ALA A 137 19.07 6.03 3.30
C ALA A 137 20.22 5.62 4.21
N GLN A 138 20.55 4.33 4.23
CA GLN A 138 21.65 3.77 5.03
C GLN A 138 23.00 4.45 4.72
N ARG A 139 23.33 4.65 3.45
CA ARG A 139 24.57 5.31 3.04
C ARG A 139 24.63 6.79 3.43
N ASN A 140 23.48 7.44 3.54
CA ASN A 140 23.38 8.84 3.97
C ASN A 140 23.27 8.98 5.50
N GLY A 141 23.28 7.88 6.26
CA GLY A 141 23.07 7.92 7.73
C GLY A 141 21.63 8.32 8.12
N ASP A 142 20.66 8.05 7.28
CA ASP A 142 19.24 8.37 7.49
C ASP A 142 18.54 7.11 8.01
N ASP A 143 17.86 7.23 9.16
CA ASP A 143 17.18 6.13 9.86
C ASP A 143 15.77 5.83 9.30
N ARG A 144 15.37 6.48 8.19
CA ARG A 144 14.06 6.23 7.58
C ARG A 144 13.84 4.76 7.27
N LYS A 145 12.60 4.34 7.44
CA LYS A 145 12.16 3.00 7.14
C LYS A 145 11.56 2.95 5.74
N VAL A 146 11.80 1.87 5.04
CA VAL A 146 11.23 1.66 3.71
C VAL A 146 10.41 0.38 3.73
N VAL A 147 9.17 0.47 3.26
CA VAL A 147 8.24 -0.66 3.22
C VAL A 147 7.81 -0.92 1.79
N ALA A 148 8.00 -2.13 1.30
CA ALA A 148 7.44 -2.61 0.04
C ALA A 148 6.21 -3.47 0.31
N VAL A 149 5.08 -3.14 -0.31
CA VAL A 149 3.85 -3.96 -0.25
C VAL A 149 3.62 -4.59 -1.61
N ILE A 150 3.64 -5.90 -1.66
CA ILE A 150 3.49 -6.69 -2.90
C ILE A 150 2.43 -7.77 -2.73
N GLY A 151 1.59 -7.96 -3.74
CA GLY A 151 0.65 -9.08 -3.79
C GLY A 151 1.32 -10.37 -4.30
N ASP A 152 0.78 -11.52 -3.93
CA ASP A 152 1.26 -12.84 -4.36
C ASP A 152 1.29 -12.97 -5.90
N GLY A 153 0.26 -12.49 -6.58
CA GLY A 153 0.20 -12.46 -8.05
C GLY A 153 1.24 -11.54 -8.71
N ALA A 154 1.84 -10.62 -7.98
CA ALA A 154 2.88 -9.72 -8.47
C ALA A 154 4.31 -10.26 -8.22
N MET A 155 4.48 -11.35 -7.46
CA MET A 155 5.77 -11.99 -7.19
C MET A 155 6.18 -12.99 -8.29
N THR A 156 5.96 -12.67 -9.56
CA THR A 156 6.14 -13.63 -10.67
C THR A 156 7.35 -13.36 -11.55
N ALA A 157 7.93 -12.15 -11.49
CA ALA A 157 9.11 -11.81 -12.29
C ALA A 157 10.42 -12.05 -11.53
N GLY A 158 11.50 -12.34 -12.28
CA GLY A 158 12.83 -12.63 -11.74
C GLY A 158 13.39 -11.53 -10.85
N MET A 159 13.10 -10.26 -11.16
CA MET A 159 13.59 -9.11 -10.40
C MET A 159 13.15 -9.08 -8.92
N VAL A 160 12.03 -9.71 -8.58
CA VAL A 160 11.62 -9.89 -7.18
C VAL A 160 12.64 -10.75 -6.43
N TYR A 161 13.05 -11.86 -7.04
CA TYR A 161 14.00 -12.80 -6.44
C TYR A 161 15.41 -12.23 -6.38
N GLU A 162 15.79 -11.48 -7.42
CA GLU A 162 17.07 -10.77 -7.46
C GLU A 162 17.15 -9.75 -6.33
N ALA A 163 16.09 -8.97 -6.12
CA ALA A 163 16.03 -7.98 -5.05
C ALA A 163 16.04 -8.63 -3.66
N LEU A 164 15.26 -9.70 -3.44
CA LEU A 164 15.24 -10.44 -2.18
C LEU A 164 16.60 -11.10 -1.88
N ASN A 165 17.24 -11.70 -2.89
CA ASN A 165 18.57 -12.28 -2.76
C ASN A 165 19.63 -11.21 -2.43
N HIS A 166 19.55 -10.05 -3.09
CA HIS A 166 20.44 -8.93 -2.81
C HIS A 166 20.25 -8.42 -1.38
N ALA A 167 19.00 -8.16 -0.97
CA ALA A 167 18.69 -7.66 0.37
C ALA A 167 19.17 -8.61 1.48
N GLY A 168 18.89 -9.92 1.31
CA GLY A 168 19.30 -10.94 2.28
C GLY A 168 20.81 -11.23 2.34
N GLY A 169 21.58 -10.78 1.34
CA GLY A 169 23.03 -10.88 1.31
C GLY A 169 23.76 -9.64 1.81
N MET A 170 23.05 -8.59 2.20
CA MET A 170 23.67 -7.35 2.68
C MET A 170 24.08 -7.42 4.15
N ASP A 171 25.22 -6.82 4.47
CA ASP A 171 25.73 -6.62 5.83
C ASP A 171 26.30 -5.19 5.92
N PRO A 172 25.76 -4.29 6.79
CA PRO A 172 24.54 -4.50 7.59
C PRO A 172 23.27 -4.57 6.74
N GLU A 173 22.24 -5.24 7.29
CA GLU A 173 20.93 -5.33 6.63
C GLU A 173 20.30 -3.95 6.39
N PRO A 174 19.69 -3.72 5.22
CA PRO A 174 19.00 -2.47 4.95
C PRO A 174 17.72 -2.35 5.79
N ASN A 175 17.32 -1.13 6.15
CA ASN A 175 16.07 -0.87 6.87
C ASN A 175 14.85 -1.01 5.93
N LEU A 176 14.61 -2.22 5.46
CA LEU A 176 13.59 -2.60 4.49
C LEU A 176 12.65 -3.66 5.07
N LEU A 177 11.34 -3.38 5.04
CA LEU A 177 10.30 -4.36 5.29
C LEU A 177 9.61 -4.72 3.98
N VAL A 178 9.49 -6.01 3.69
CA VAL A 178 8.70 -6.53 2.56
C VAL A 178 7.45 -7.20 3.11
N ILE A 179 6.28 -6.70 2.73
CA ILE A 179 4.99 -7.24 3.11
C ILE A 179 4.37 -7.95 1.91
N LEU A 180 4.21 -9.27 2.03
CA LEU A 180 3.46 -10.08 1.08
C LEU A 180 1.98 -10.09 1.46
N ASN A 181 1.14 -9.47 0.63
CA ASN A 181 -0.31 -9.52 0.77
C ASN A 181 -0.85 -10.68 -0.07
N ASP A 182 -1.08 -11.83 0.57
CA ASP A 182 -1.65 -13.03 -0.06
C ASP A 182 -3.12 -13.17 0.36
N ASN A 183 -4.02 -12.71 -0.48
CA ASN A 183 -5.47 -12.87 -0.29
C ASN A 183 -6.04 -14.06 -1.10
N ARG A 184 -5.17 -14.89 -1.70
CA ARG A 184 -5.51 -16.02 -2.58
C ARG A 184 -6.36 -15.63 -3.80
N MET A 185 -6.38 -14.36 -4.15
CA MET A 185 -7.16 -13.80 -5.25
C MET A 185 -6.23 -13.07 -6.22
N SER A 186 -5.87 -13.74 -7.30
CA SER A 186 -5.30 -13.10 -8.49
C SER A 186 -6.31 -13.19 -9.65
N ILE A 187 -5.98 -12.58 -10.81
CA ILE A 187 -6.82 -12.64 -12.02
C ILE A 187 -7.05 -14.10 -12.46
N SER A 188 -6.06 -14.96 -12.23
CA SER A 188 -6.13 -16.41 -12.39
C SER A 188 -5.50 -17.10 -11.20
N GLU A 189 -5.72 -18.40 -11.01
CA GLU A 189 -5.05 -19.17 -9.97
C GLU A 189 -3.52 -19.00 -10.11
N ALA A 190 -2.87 -18.70 -8.99
CA ALA A 190 -1.43 -18.57 -8.95
C ALA A 190 -0.78 -19.93 -9.19
N VAL A 191 0.11 -20.01 -10.18
CA VAL A 191 0.80 -21.25 -10.58
C VAL A 191 2.30 -21.16 -10.31
N GLY A 192 2.96 -22.28 -10.11
CA GLY A 192 4.40 -22.38 -10.02
C GLY A 192 4.95 -22.83 -8.67
N GLY A 193 6.27 -23.03 -8.62
CA GLY A 193 6.96 -23.57 -7.44
C GLY A 193 6.93 -22.62 -6.24
N LEU A 194 6.97 -21.32 -6.45
CA LEU A 194 6.90 -20.33 -5.38
C LEU A 194 5.56 -20.35 -4.67
N THR A 195 4.46 -20.37 -5.41
CA THR A 195 3.11 -20.48 -4.86
C THR A 195 2.99 -21.68 -3.92
N LYS A 196 3.57 -22.83 -4.33
CA LYS A 196 3.63 -24.04 -3.50
C LYS A 196 4.50 -23.85 -2.25
N MET A 197 5.63 -23.15 -2.38
CA MET A 197 6.55 -22.89 -1.28
C MET A 197 5.93 -21.94 -0.24
N LEU A 198 5.34 -20.83 -0.67
CA LEU A 198 4.65 -19.87 0.20
C LEU A 198 3.44 -20.52 0.91
N GLY A 199 2.68 -21.35 0.21
CA GLY A 199 1.59 -22.11 0.83
C GLY A 199 2.07 -23.04 1.95
N ARG A 200 3.24 -23.66 1.81
CA ARG A 200 3.86 -24.49 2.86
C ARG A 200 4.36 -23.63 4.02
N ALA A 201 5.01 -22.49 3.75
CA ALA A 201 5.55 -21.59 4.76
C ALA A 201 4.45 -20.96 5.62
N SER A 202 3.29 -20.64 5.04
CA SER A 202 2.13 -20.07 5.75
C SER A 202 1.27 -21.09 6.51
N GLY A 203 1.62 -22.38 6.46
CA GLY A 203 0.81 -23.47 7.07
C GLY A 203 -0.53 -23.71 6.36
N ALA A 204 -0.80 -23.01 5.26
CA ALA A 204 -1.99 -23.23 4.46
C ALA A 204 -1.76 -24.43 3.54
N GLN A 205 -2.47 -25.54 3.78
CA GLN A 205 -2.55 -26.61 2.79
C GLN A 205 -3.22 -26.04 1.53
N ARG A 206 -2.47 -26.02 0.44
CA ARG A 206 -2.97 -25.73 -0.92
C ARG A 206 -3.27 -27.00 -1.65
#